data_533c399f07a8646df25c86295a969b4b
#
_entry.id   533c399f07a8646df25c86295a969b4b
#
_cell.length_a   1.000
_cell.length_b   1.000
_cell.length_c   1.000
_cell.angle_alpha   90.00
_cell.angle_beta   90.00
_cell.angle_gamma   90.00
#
_symmetry.space_group_name_H-M   'P 1'
#
loop_
_entity.id
_entity.type
_entity.pdbx_description
1 polymer ?
#
loop_
_entity_poly.entity_id
_entity_poly.type
_entity_poly.pdbx_seq_one_letter_code
_entity_poly.pdbx_strand_id
1 'polypeptide(L)'
;MIPQKRRAVTASVSAPLGGWNARDSIAEMNPMDAVQLINFFPTPSDVTLRSGYSKSSTGITGRVNTLMNYAGPTTQKLFAAAGSNIYDASTSTASAVVTGMTSDKWQYTNIATPGGNFLIAVNGVDAARFYNGTSWITIAKTSTAATISTITHSTTTATVTTATNHNLITGNQIVVAGASPSEYNGTFTVTVTGNTTFTYTMASSPATNATTVGAYTINYAITGVDSSTLVNVNLFKNRLYFVEKNTMKCWYLPVESISGAASPLDFGSVAKSGGYLQAMGTWTIDAGQGVDDYAVFVTNM
;
A
#
# COMPACT_ATOMS: atom_id res chain seq x y z
N MET A 1 16.54 -18.73 81.58
CA MET A 1 17.05 -18.14 80.34
C MET A 1 15.84 -17.75 79.51
N ILE A 2 15.52 -16.46 79.42
CA ILE A 2 14.37 -15.95 78.61
C ILE A 2 14.82 -15.82 77.17
N PRO A 3 14.14 -16.46 76.18
CA PRO A 3 14.52 -16.36 74.80
C PRO A 3 14.28 -14.92 74.29
N GLN A 4 15.32 -14.23 73.88
CA GLN A 4 15.19 -12.94 73.25
C GLN A 4 14.41 -13.10 71.92
N LYS A 5 13.26 -12.49 71.84
CA LYS A 5 12.52 -12.33 70.62
C LYS A 5 13.40 -11.53 69.61
N ARG A 6 13.85 -12.18 68.53
CA ARG A 6 14.48 -11.46 67.39
C ARG A 6 13.47 -10.46 66.84
N ARG A 7 13.81 -9.20 66.91
CA ARG A 7 13.04 -8.13 66.28
C ARG A 7 13.21 -8.25 64.76
N ALA A 8 12.14 -8.44 64.08
CA ALA A 8 12.18 -8.38 62.61
C ALA A 8 12.51 -6.95 62.19
N VAL A 9 13.57 -6.80 61.39
CA VAL A 9 13.92 -5.52 60.77
C VAL A 9 13.22 -5.52 59.40
N THR A 10 12.25 -4.64 59.23
CA THR A 10 11.60 -4.40 57.94
C THR A 10 12.37 -3.31 57.21
N ALA A 11 12.85 -3.61 56.01
CA ALA A 11 13.37 -2.61 55.09
C ALA A 11 12.27 -2.26 54.09
N SER A 12 12.08 -0.96 53.83
CA SER A 12 11.19 -0.47 52.78
C SER A 12 12.03 -0.18 51.54
N VAL A 13 11.62 -0.73 50.42
CA VAL A 13 12.21 -0.44 49.10
C VAL A 13 11.27 0.49 48.37
N SER A 14 11.76 1.59 47.87
CA SER A 14 11.00 2.54 47.07
C SER A 14 10.54 1.92 45.73
N ALA A 15 9.41 2.35 45.21
CA ALA A 15 8.99 1.99 43.86
C ALA A 15 9.98 2.55 42.81
N PRO A 16 10.31 1.81 41.75
CA PRO A 16 11.29 2.23 40.75
C PRO A 16 10.73 3.31 39.78
N LEU A 17 10.52 4.52 40.32
CA LEU A 17 9.98 5.67 39.59
C LEU A 17 10.97 6.19 38.51
N GLY A 18 12.27 5.93 38.67
CA GLY A 18 13.29 6.29 37.66
C GLY A 18 13.26 5.43 36.42
N GLY A 19 12.52 4.32 36.45
CA GLY A 19 12.33 3.45 35.31
C GLY A 19 13.41 2.38 35.14
N TRP A 20 13.53 1.85 33.94
CA TRP A 20 14.52 0.82 33.61
C TRP A 20 15.88 1.44 33.31
N ASN A 21 16.91 1.06 34.07
CA ASN A 21 18.28 1.50 33.89
C ASN A 21 19.14 0.29 33.49
N ALA A 22 19.56 0.26 32.23
CA ALA A 22 20.44 -0.77 31.67
C ALA A 22 21.91 -0.28 31.53
N ARG A 23 22.20 0.96 31.94
CA ARG A 23 23.52 1.60 31.76
C ARG A 23 24.42 1.44 32.98
N ASP A 24 23.88 1.71 34.16
CA ASP A 24 24.68 1.82 35.36
C ASP A 24 24.87 0.46 36.04
N SER A 25 25.98 0.29 36.75
CA SER A 25 26.22 -0.92 37.53
C SER A 25 25.24 -0.98 38.72
N ILE A 26 24.85 -2.18 39.14
CA ILE A 26 23.89 -2.38 40.27
C ILE A 26 24.38 -1.68 41.51
N ALA A 27 25.70 -1.58 41.73
CA ALA A 27 26.30 -0.95 42.89
C ALA A 27 26.17 0.58 42.91
N GLU A 28 26.03 1.20 41.74
CA GLU A 28 25.98 2.66 41.57
C GLU A 28 24.59 3.14 41.06
N MET A 29 23.68 2.20 40.82
CA MET A 29 22.35 2.50 40.34
C MET A 29 21.54 3.28 41.37
N ASN A 30 20.79 4.28 40.90
CA ASN A 30 19.85 5.01 41.74
C ASN A 30 18.83 4.02 42.37
N PRO A 31 18.58 4.08 43.68
CA PRO A 31 17.58 3.20 44.33
C PRO A 31 16.15 3.29 43.77
N MET A 32 15.86 4.34 43.00
CA MET A 32 14.58 4.52 42.29
C MET A 32 14.58 3.97 40.87
N ASP A 33 15.68 3.38 40.43
CA ASP A 33 15.77 2.74 39.11
C ASP A 33 15.55 1.22 39.26
N ALA A 34 15.11 0.59 38.15
CA ALA A 34 14.94 -0.86 38.09
C ALA A 34 15.99 -1.48 37.15
N VAL A 35 16.63 -2.56 37.62
CA VAL A 35 17.48 -3.44 36.82
C VAL A 35 16.64 -4.13 35.73
N GLN A 36 15.39 -4.45 36.04
CA GLN A 36 14.46 -5.10 35.16
C GLN A 36 13.05 -4.57 35.43
N LEU A 37 12.37 -4.12 34.40
CA LEU A 37 11.00 -3.59 34.47
C LEU A 37 10.15 -4.26 33.38
N ILE A 38 9.46 -5.33 33.76
CA ILE A 38 8.65 -6.13 32.84
C ILE A 38 7.17 -5.90 33.13
N ASN A 39 6.41 -5.44 32.12
CA ASN A 39 4.98 -5.15 32.23
C ASN A 39 4.60 -4.05 33.22
N PHE A 40 5.55 -3.19 33.61
CA PHE A 40 5.30 -2.03 34.43
C PHE A 40 5.73 -0.74 33.73
N PHE A 41 5.00 0.32 33.96
CA PHE A 41 5.32 1.66 33.48
C PHE A 41 5.52 2.59 34.67
N PRO A 42 6.69 3.21 34.82
CA PRO A 42 6.90 4.25 35.83
C PRO A 42 6.17 5.53 35.41
N THR A 43 5.53 6.16 36.39
CA THR A 43 5.00 7.53 36.27
C THR A 43 5.74 8.41 37.27
N PRO A 44 5.55 9.73 37.27
CA PRO A 44 6.20 10.61 38.23
C PRO A 44 5.85 10.29 39.72
N SER A 45 4.75 9.61 39.95
CA SER A 45 4.23 9.34 41.30
C SER A 45 4.13 7.87 41.69
N ASP A 46 4.10 6.96 40.70
CA ASP A 46 3.88 5.53 40.95
C ASP A 46 4.48 4.66 39.84
N VAL A 47 4.35 3.33 39.99
CA VAL A 47 4.66 2.35 38.96
C VAL A 47 3.41 1.54 38.70
N THR A 48 2.81 1.74 37.54
CA THR A 48 1.58 1.08 37.14
C THR A 48 1.83 -0.21 36.36
N LEU A 49 0.96 -1.20 36.60
CA LEU A 49 0.96 -2.41 35.76
C LEU A 49 0.46 -2.08 34.36
N ARG A 50 1.14 -2.61 33.36
CA ARG A 50 0.69 -2.53 31.97
C ARG A 50 -0.74 -3.05 31.85
N SER A 51 -1.62 -2.28 31.21
CA SER A 51 -2.97 -2.72 30.88
C SER A 51 -2.95 -4.00 30.05
N GLY A 52 -3.90 -4.88 30.27
CA GLY A 52 -4.11 -6.05 29.44
C GLY A 52 -4.42 -5.65 27.98
N TYR A 53 -4.35 -6.61 27.09
CA TYR A 53 -4.77 -6.44 25.70
C TYR A 53 -5.80 -7.51 25.32
N SER A 54 -6.65 -7.18 24.39
CA SER A 54 -7.57 -8.11 23.75
C SER A 54 -7.27 -8.19 22.25
N LYS A 55 -7.58 -9.32 21.64
CA LYS A 55 -7.46 -9.46 20.19
C LYS A 55 -8.51 -8.57 19.53
N SER A 56 -8.08 -7.70 18.63
CA SER A 56 -8.96 -6.86 17.82
C SER A 56 -9.74 -7.71 16.78
N SER A 57 -9.09 -8.74 16.21
CA SER A 57 -9.71 -9.63 15.25
C SER A 57 -9.22 -11.07 15.45
N THR A 58 -10.09 -12.03 15.21
CA THR A 58 -9.83 -13.49 15.24
C THR A 58 -9.84 -14.02 13.80
N GLY A 59 -9.53 -15.31 13.60
CA GLY A 59 -9.58 -15.96 12.26
C GLY A 59 -8.33 -15.81 11.41
N ILE A 60 -7.34 -15.03 11.83
CA ILE A 60 -6.04 -14.94 11.15
C ILE A 60 -5.18 -16.12 11.58
N THR A 61 -4.68 -16.89 10.60
CA THR A 61 -3.77 -18.01 10.84
C THR A 61 -2.33 -17.56 10.65
N GLY A 62 -1.50 -17.80 11.66
CA GLY A 62 -0.08 -17.45 11.66
C GLY A 62 0.23 -16.07 12.22
N ARG A 63 1.50 -15.68 12.13
CA ARG A 63 1.98 -14.37 12.55
C ARG A 63 1.62 -13.32 11.51
N VAL A 64 1.07 -12.20 11.94
CA VAL A 64 0.86 -11.03 11.09
C VAL A 64 2.20 -10.32 10.91
N ASN A 65 2.69 -10.25 9.68
CA ASN A 65 3.94 -9.56 9.33
C ASN A 65 3.71 -8.19 8.70
N THR A 66 2.53 -7.94 8.15
CA THR A 66 2.17 -6.62 7.61
C THR A 66 0.71 -6.27 7.95
N LEU A 67 0.50 -5.01 8.33
CA LEU A 67 -0.81 -4.39 8.40
C LEU A 67 -0.88 -3.30 7.34
N MET A 68 -1.99 -3.26 6.59
CA MET A 68 -2.23 -2.30 5.53
C MET A 68 -3.60 -1.64 5.75
N ASN A 69 -3.66 -0.32 5.73
CA ASN A 69 -4.92 0.39 5.80
C ASN A 69 -5.31 0.94 4.43
N TYR A 70 -6.52 0.69 4.01
CA TYR A 70 -7.14 1.34 2.88
C TYR A 70 -7.93 2.57 3.38
N ALA A 71 -7.59 3.72 2.83
CA ALA A 71 -8.25 5.00 3.12
C ALA A 71 -9.13 5.41 1.92
N GLY A 72 -10.36 4.91 1.89
CA GLY A 72 -11.36 5.33 0.91
C GLY A 72 -12.19 6.52 1.40
N PRO A 73 -12.96 7.18 0.52
CA PRO A 73 -13.73 8.37 0.87
C PRO A 73 -14.87 8.08 1.84
N THR A 74 -15.47 6.90 1.76
CA THR A 74 -16.61 6.48 2.61
C THR A 74 -16.35 5.18 3.37
N THR A 75 -15.31 4.43 2.96
CA THR A 75 -15.01 3.11 3.53
C THR A 75 -13.52 3.05 3.88
N GLN A 76 -13.25 2.64 5.11
CA GLN A 76 -11.90 2.32 5.55
C GLN A 76 -11.79 0.81 5.79
N LYS A 77 -10.66 0.22 5.42
CA LYS A 77 -10.38 -1.20 5.62
C LYS A 77 -9.01 -1.38 6.26
N LEU A 78 -8.94 -2.36 7.15
CA LEU A 78 -7.69 -2.85 7.69
C LEU A 78 -7.41 -4.24 7.13
N PHE A 79 -6.30 -4.40 6.46
CA PHE A 79 -5.84 -5.70 5.96
C PHE A 79 -4.64 -6.17 6.77
N ALA A 80 -4.60 -7.48 7.05
CA ALA A 80 -3.48 -8.14 7.71
C ALA A 80 -2.91 -9.21 6.79
N ALA A 81 -1.62 -9.16 6.52
CA ALA A 81 -0.93 -10.21 5.78
C ALA A 81 -0.23 -11.16 6.75
N ALA A 82 -0.54 -12.46 6.63
CA ALA A 82 0.01 -13.52 7.45
C ALA A 82 0.15 -14.81 6.63
N GLY A 83 1.34 -15.41 6.65
CA GLY A 83 1.67 -16.60 5.88
C GLY A 83 1.48 -16.37 4.38
N SER A 84 0.58 -17.12 3.75
CA SER A 84 0.29 -17.02 2.30
C SER A 84 -0.98 -16.23 1.99
N ASN A 85 -1.55 -15.47 2.95
CA ASN A 85 -2.85 -14.85 2.78
C ASN A 85 -2.84 -13.36 3.18
N ILE A 86 -3.74 -12.60 2.56
CA ILE A 86 -4.17 -11.28 3.04
C ILE A 86 -5.58 -11.43 3.58
N TYR A 87 -5.82 -10.99 4.79
CA TYR A 87 -7.09 -11.03 5.51
C TYR A 87 -7.72 -9.64 5.57
N ASP A 88 -9.03 -9.53 5.43
CA ASP A 88 -9.79 -8.35 5.86
C ASP A 88 -9.98 -8.45 7.39
N ALA A 89 -9.25 -7.63 8.12
CA ALA A 89 -9.26 -7.56 9.59
C ALA A 89 -10.05 -6.35 10.10
N SER A 90 -10.92 -5.78 9.28
CA SER A 90 -11.74 -4.60 9.63
C SER A 90 -12.85 -4.94 10.64
N THR A 91 -13.12 -6.23 10.86
CA THR A 91 -14.12 -6.73 11.81
C THR A 91 -13.49 -7.65 12.83
N SER A 92 -14.26 -8.02 13.86
CA SER A 92 -13.80 -8.92 14.93
C SER A 92 -13.46 -10.34 14.46
N THR A 93 -13.91 -10.72 13.25
CA THR A 93 -13.54 -11.99 12.61
C THR A 93 -12.99 -11.70 11.23
N ALA A 94 -11.69 -11.94 11.05
CA ALA A 94 -11.01 -11.74 9.78
C ALA A 94 -11.33 -12.86 8.80
N SER A 95 -11.45 -12.52 7.52
CA SER A 95 -11.60 -13.46 6.41
C SER A 95 -10.47 -13.29 5.41
N ALA A 96 -9.96 -14.39 4.84
CA ALA A 96 -8.96 -14.33 3.79
C ALA A 96 -9.59 -13.77 2.50
N VAL A 97 -9.03 -12.68 1.99
CA VAL A 97 -9.48 -12.00 0.76
C VAL A 97 -8.51 -12.19 -0.40
N VAL A 98 -7.27 -12.56 -0.10
CA VAL A 98 -6.27 -13.02 -1.08
C VAL A 98 -5.57 -14.23 -0.50
N THR A 99 -5.34 -15.26 -1.32
CA THR A 99 -4.69 -16.51 -0.92
C THR A 99 -3.56 -16.88 -1.89
N GLY A 100 -2.67 -17.79 -1.47
CA GLY A 100 -1.62 -18.33 -2.32
C GLY A 100 -0.46 -17.37 -2.57
N MET A 101 -0.20 -16.44 -1.66
CA MET A 101 0.96 -15.54 -1.73
C MET A 101 2.23 -16.23 -1.26
N THR A 102 3.35 -15.83 -1.84
CA THR A 102 4.68 -16.35 -1.49
C THR A 102 5.24 -15.64 -0.26
N SER A 103 4.88 -14.37 -0.04
CA SER A 103 5.35 -13.56 1.08
C SER A 103 4.22 -12.73 1.69
N ASP A 104 4.25 -12.57 3.00
CA ASP A 104 3.34 -11.71 3.77
C ASP A 104 3.99 -10.38 4.19
N LYS A 105 5.20 -10.08 3.68
CA LYS A 105 5.91 -8.83 3.94
C LYS A 105 5.65 -7.85 2.80
N TRP A 106 4.61 -7.04 2.94
CA TRP A 106 4.18 -6.08 1.93
C TRP A 106 4.61 -4.66 2.29
N GLN A 107 4.98 -3.89 1.26
CA GLN A 107 5.06 -2.44 1.31
C GLN A 107 3.86 -1.87 0.57
N TYR A 108 3.25 -0.82 1.09
CA TYR A 108 2.02 -0.28 0.51
C TYR A 108 1.94 1.24 0.60
N THR A 109 1.14 1.81 -0.26
CA THR A 109 0.74 3.22 -0.20
C THR A 109 -0.70 3.38 -0.68
N ASN A 110 -1.36 4.45 -0.25
CA ASN A 110 -2.67 4.84 -0.79
C ASN A 110 -2.48 5.93 -1.83
N ILE A 111 -3.27 5.88 -2.89
CA ILE A 111 -3.33 6.92 -3.92
C ILE A 111 -4.79 7.23 -4.23
N ALA A 112 -5.10 8.53 -4.31
CA ALA A 112 -6.36 9.03 -4.85
C ALA A 112 -6.13 9.49 -6.29
N THR A 113 -7.02 9.10 -7.19
CA THR A 113 -6.99 9.46 -8.61
C THR A 113 -8.40 9.87 -9.05
N PRO A 114 -8.59 10.47 -10.23
CA PRO A 114 -9.94 10.71 -10.77
C PRO A 114 -10.82 9.46 -10.88
N GLY A 115 -10.20 8.27 -10.99
CA GLY A 115 -10.89 6.98 -11.08
C GLY A 115 -11.23 6.34 -9.73
N GLY A 116 -10.80 6.92 -8.61
CA GLY A 116 -11.07 6.41 -7.26
C GLY A 116 -9.87 6.40 -6.34
N ASN A 117 -10.06 5.78 -5.17
CA ASN A 117 -8.99 5.57 -4.19
C ASN A 117 -8.49 4.14 -4.27
N PHE A 118 -7.19 3.97 -4.20
CA PHE A 118 -6.53 2.68 -4.33
C PHE A 118 -5.47 2.51 -3.25
N LEU A 119 -5.37 1.29 -2.73
CA LEU A 119 -4.23 0.85 -1.94
C LEU A 119 -3.36 -0.01 -2.85
N ILE A 120 -2.12 0.40 -3.07
CA ILE A 120 -1.15 -0.31 -3.90
C ILE A 120 -0.18 -1.06 -2.99
N ALA A 121 0.07 -2.33 -3.27
CA ALA A 121 0.94 -3.18 -2.45
C ALA A 121 1.92 -3.98 -3.30
N VAL A 122 3.18 -4.07 -2.84
CA VAL A 122 4.29 -4.81 -3.45
C VAL A 122 5.05 -5.58 -2.37
N ASN A 123 5.68 -6.72 -2.71
CA ASN A 123 6.49 -7.51 -1.76
C ASN A 123 7.78 -8.08 -2.35
N GLY A 124 8.09 -7.79 -3.60
CA GLY A 124 9.33 -8.20 -4.27
C GLY A 124 9.43 -9.68 -4.64
N VAL A 125 8.33 -10.45 -4.56
CA VAL A 125 8.27 -11.87 -4.97
C VAL A 125 6.95 -12.25 -5.63
N ASP A 126 5.84 -11.65 -5.21
CA ASP A 126 4.54 -11.81 -5.85
C ASP A 126 4.24 -10.60 -6.75
N ALA A 127 3.44 -10.79 -7.79
CA ALA A 127 3.00 -9.70 -8.62
C ALA A 127 2.32 -8.62 -7.77
N ALA A 128 2.62 -7.34 -8.04
CA ALA A 128 2.02 -6.20 -7.37
C ALA A 128 0.49 -6.29 -7.40
N ARG A 129 -0.15 -5.74 -6.38
CA ARG A 129 -1.61 -5.75 -6.23
C ARG A 129 -2.14 -4.39 -5.86
N PHE A 130 -3.42 -4.17 -6.17
CA PHE A 130 -4.14 -3.04 -5.62
C PHE A 130 -5.52 -3.45 -5.09
N TYR A 131 -5.99 -2.69 -4.12
CA TYR A 131 -7.37 -2.76 -3.63
C TYR A 131 -8.12 -1.50 -4.07
N ASN A 132 -9.30 -1.66 -4.65
CA ASN A 132 -10.08 -0.58 -5.27
C ASN A 132 -11.28 -0.12 -4.42
N GLY A 133 -11.33 -0.49 -3.15
CA GLY A 133 -12.47 -0.25 -2.27
C GLY A 133 -13.46 -1.42 -2.21
N THR A 134 -13.40 -2.36 -3.16
CA THR A 134 -14.28 -3.53 -3.24
C THR A 134 -13.53 -4.85 -3.26
N SER A 135 -12.46 -4.94 -4.07
CA SER A 135 -11.73 -6.18 -4.28
C SER A 135 -10.24 -5.95 -4.49
N TRP A 136 -9.44 -6.98 -4.21
CA TRP A 136 -8.02 -7.03 -4.54
C TRP A 136 -7.82 -7.50 -5.98
N ILE A 137 -7.02 -6.77 -6.74
CA ILE A 137 -6.71 -7.03 -8.15
C ILE A 137 -5.19 -7.17 -8.30
N THR A 138 -4.75 -8.16 -9.07
CA THR A 138 -3.35 -8.35 -9.41
C THR A 138 -2.96 -7.42 -10.57
N ILE A 139 -1.88 -6.68 -10.43
CA ILE A 139 -1.36 -5.73 -11.44
C ILE A 139 -0.67 -6.46 -12.62
N ALA A 140 -0.97 -7.68 -12.88
CA ALA A 140 -0.41 -8.43 -14.02
C ALA A 140 -1.49 -9.06 -14.89
N LYS A 141 -2.77 -8.78 -14.64
CA LYS A 141 -3.88 -9.47 -15.31
C LYS A 141 -4.77 -8.53 -16.08
N THR A 142 -5.21 -8.97 -17.25
CA THR A 142 -6.45 -8.51 -17.87
C THR A 142 -7.62 -8.96 -17.00
N SER A 143 -8.50 -8.04 -16.64
CA SER A 143 -9.70 -8.31 -15.85
C SER A 143 -10.92 -8.16 -16.75
N THR A 144 -11.92 -9.01 -16.56
CA THR A 144 -13.23 -8.82 -17.17
C THR A 144 -13.86 -7.56 -16.60
N ALA A 145 -14.36 -6.70 -17.47
CA ALA A 145 -14.82 -5.36 -17.14
C ALA A 145 -16.34 -5.30 -16.95
N ALA A 146 -16.82 -4.14 -16.52
CA ALA A 146 -18.26 -3.86 -16.45
C ALA A 146 -18.89 -3.95 -17.84
N THR A 147 -20.18 -4.34 -17.89
CA THR A 147 -20.92 -4.43 -19.13
C THR A 147 -21.08 -3.05 -19.78
N ILE A 148 -20.78 -2.95 -21.05
CA ILE A 148 -21.03 -1.76 -21.86
C ILE A 148 -22.53 -1.65 -22.10
N SER A 149 -23.10 -0.48 -21.84
CA SER A 149 -24.49 -0.16 -22.17
C SER A 149 -24.60 0.50 -23.55
N THR A 150 -23.71 1.48 -23.84
CA THR A 150 -23.70 2.18 -25.13
C THR A 150 -22.28 2.58 -25.51
N ILE A 151 -22.03 2.65 -26.82
CA ILE A 151 -20.87 3.34 -27.38
C ILE A 151 -21.38 4.32 -28.44
N THR A 152 -21.13 5.60 -28.22
CA THR A 152 -21.37 6.67 -29.16
C THR A 152 -20.03 7.26 -29.62
N HIS A 153 -20.02 8.08 -30.67
CA HIS A 153 -18.79 8.74 -31.11
C HIS A 153 -19.03 10.17 -31.57
N SER A 154 -17.97 10.94 -31.51
CA SER A 154 -17.83 12.21 -32.20
C SER A 154 -16.48 12.17 -32.91
N THR A 155 -16.51 12.16 -34.26
CA THR A 155 -15.33 11.90 -35.06
C THR A 155 -14.63 10.61 -34.64
N THR A 156 -13.36 10.66 -34.25
CA THR A 156 -12.57 9.52 -33.77
C THR A 156 -12.66 9.27 -32.27
N THR A 157 -13.39 10.11 -31.52
CA THR A 157 -13.54 9.92 -30.06
C THR A 157 -14.76 9.08 -29.78
N ALA A 158 -14.56 7.88 -29.24
CA ALA A 158 -15.63 7.04 -28.73
C ALA A 158 -15.97 7.44 -27.27
N THR A 159 -17.27 7.49 -26.95
CA THR A 159 -17.78 7.66 -25.59
C THR A 159 -18.49 6.39 -25.19
N VAL A 160 -18.01 5.74 -24.13
CA VAL A 160 -18.58 4.50 -23.59
C VAL A 160 -19.36 4.81 -22.32
N THR A 161 -20.57 4.24 -22.23
CA THR A 161 -21.33 4.21 -20.99
C THR A 161 -21.46 2.76 -20.50
N THR A 162 -21.21 2.52 -19.24
CA THR A 162 -21.31 1.20 -18.59
C THR A 162 -22.54 1.11 -17.70
N ALA A 163 -23.05 -0.11 -17.50
CA ALA A 163 -24.24 -0.35 -16.66
C ALA A 163 -23.93 -0.15 -15.17
N THR A 164 -22.69 -0.34 -14.77
CA THR A 164 -22.21 -0.17 -13.37
C THR A 164 -20.89 0.60 -13.38
N ASN A 165 -20.43 1.04 -12.22
CA ASN A 165 -19.13 1.71 -12.10
C ASN A 165 -18.04 0.86 -12.74
N HIS A 166 -17.29 1.46 -13.68
CA HIS A 166 -16.23 0.76 -14.42
C HIS A 166 -14.90 0.66 -13.66
N ASN A 167 -14.72 1.44 -12.61
CA ASN A 167 -13.48 1.51 -11.81
C ASN A 167 -12.19 1.74 -12.63
N LEU A 168 -12.33 2.30 -13.84
CA LEU A 168 -11.19 2.73 -14.66
C LEU A 168 -10.63 4.05 -14.11
N ILE A 169 -9.35 4.26 -14.35
CA ILE A 169 -8.69 5.56 -14.21
C ILE A 169 -8.18 6.03 -15.54
N THR A 170 -8.09 7.34 -15.72
CA THR A 170 -7.48 7.94 -16.91
C THR A 170 -6.06 7.39 -17.07
N GLY A 171 -5.73 6.92 -18.28
CA GLY A 171 -4.46 6.27 -18.57
C GLY A 171 -4.50 4.73 -18.54
N ASN A 172 -5.58 4.10 -18.03
CA ASN A 172 -5.73 2.65 -18.18
C ASN A 172 -5.80 2.22 -19.63
N GLN A 173 -5.24 1.06 -19.92
CA GLN A 173 -5.45 0.40 -21.20
C GLN A 173 -6.63 -0.57 -21.13
N ILE A 174 -7.49 -0.52 -22.13
CA ILE A 174 -8.57 -1.48 -22.33
C ILE A 174 -8.44 -2.14 -23.70
N VAL A 175 -8.99 -3.34 -23.82
CA VAL A 175 -9.20 -4.02 -25.09
C VAL A 175 -10.70 -4.13 -25.32
N VAL A 176 -11.22 -3.48 -26.34
CA VAL A 176 -12.63 -3.58 -26.78
C VAL A 176 -12.70 -4.63 -27.88
N ALA A 177 -13.64 -5.54 -27.79
CA ALA A 177 -13.87 -6.60 -28.77
C ALA A 177 -15.37 -6.90 -28.96
N GLY A 178 -15.74 -7.28 -30.17
CA GLY A 178 -17.12 -7.66 -30.50
C GLY A 178 -18.07 -6.48 -30.71
N ALA A 179 -17.57 -5.26 -30.77
CA ALA A 179 -18.37 -4.10 -31.15
C ALA A 179 -18.52 -4.00 -32.67
N SER A 180 -19.62 -3.41 -33.12
CA SER A 180 -19.88 -3.10 -34.53
C SER A 180 -20.38 -1.65 -34.63
N PRO A 181 -19.85 -0.83 -35.55
CA PRO A 181 -18.76 -1.08 -36.50
C PRO A 181 -17.43 -1.46 -35.86
N SER A 182 -16.53 -2.07 -36.68
CA SER A 182 -15.24 -2.66 -36.21
C SER A 182 -14.25 -1.64 -35.67
N GLU A 183 -14.38 -0.37 -36.06
CA GLU A 183 -13.52 0.76 -35.64
C GLU A 183 -13.52 0.95 -34.11
N TYR A 184 -14.57 0.51 -33.43
CA TYR A 184 -14.65 0.53 -31.96
C TYR A 184 -13.78 -0.51 -31.29
N ASN A 185 -13.31 -1.54 -32.02
CA ASN A 185 -12.50 -2.64 -31.46
C ASN A 185 -11.02 -2.31 -31.52
N GLY A 186 -10.31 -2.69 -30.49
CA GLY A 186 -8.87 -2.49 -30.40
C GLY A 186 -8.38 -2.31 -28.96
N THR A 187 -7.10 -1.97 -28.84
CA THR A 187 -6.48 -1.61 -27.57
C THR A 187 -6.39 -0.09 -27.48
N PHE A 188 -6.97 0.48 -26.45
CA PHE A 188 -7.09 1.92 -26.30
C PHE A 188 -6.69 2.37 -24.89
N THR A 189 -6.11 3.57 -24.82
CA THR A 189 -5.93 4.29 -23.54
C THR A 189 -7.16 5.13 -23.29
N VAL A 190 -7.72 5.03 -22.08
CA VAL A 190 -8.98 5.70 -21.73
C VAL A 190 -8.75 7.03 -21.02
N THR A 191 -9.68 7.94 -21.23
CA THR A 191 -9.88 9.13 -20.39
C THR A 191 -11.21 8.97 -19.65
N VAL A 192 -11.17 8.93 -18.33
CA VAL A 192 -12.37 8.81 -17.49
C VAL A 192 -13.08 10.15 -17.41
N THR A 193 -14.39 10.15 -17.70
CA THR A 193 -15.24 11.34 -17.68
C THR A 193 -16.32 11.28 -16.60
N GLY A 194 -16.55 10.10 -16.00
CA GLY A 194 -17.48 9.88 -14.90
C GLY A 194 -17.37 8.46 -14.36
N ASN A 195 -18.11 8.12 -13.32
CA ASN A 195 -18.04 6.79 -12.69
C ASN A 195 -18.49 5.66 -13.62
N THR A 196 -19.38 5.97 -14.57
CA THR A 196 -19.93 5.04 -15.57
C THR A 196 -19.60 5.44 -16.99
N THR A 197 -18.78 6.48 -17.21
CA THR A 197 -18.46 7.01 -18.54
C THR A 197 -16.99 7.25 -18.72
N PHE A 198 -16.48 6.85 -19.87
CA PHE A 198 -15.10 7.13 -20.30
C PHE A 198 -15.03 7.29 -21.81
N THR A 199 -13.95 7.88 -22.30
CA THR A 199 -13.67 8.06 -23.72
C THR A 199 -12.37 7.39 -24.12
N TYR A 200 -12.25 7.06 -25.41
CA TYR A 200 -10.98 6.65 -26.05
C TYR A 200 -10.94 7.12 -27.50
N THR A 201 -9.73 7.20 -28.07
CA THR A 201 -9.53 7.64 -29.45
C THR A 201 -9.35 6.44 -30.36
N MET A 202 -10.17 6.35 -31.39
CA MET A 202 -10.13 5.35 -32.45
C MET A 202 -9.17 5.79 -33.58
N ALA A 203 -8.69 4.85 -34.37
CA ALA A 203 -7.84 5.13 -35.51
C ALA A 203 -8.61 5.83 -36.66
N SER A 204 -9.89 5.56 -36.80
CA SER A 204 -10.81 6.15 -37.80
C SER A 204 -12.18 6.40 -37.24
N SER A 205 -12.93 7.32 -37.84
CA SER A 205 -14.30 7.61 -37.44
C SER A 205 -15.24 6.53 -37.97
N PRO A 206 -16.02 5.85 -37.11
CA PRO A 206 -17.07 4.95 -37.61
C PRO A 206 -18.18 5.71 -38.34
N ALA A 207 -18.91 5.02 -39.19
CA ALA A 207 -20.03 5.62 -39.94
C ALA A 207 -21.27 5.86 -39.04
N THR A 208 -21.43 5.06 -37.98
CA THR A 208 -22.58 5.10 -37.06
C THR A 208 -22.13 4.83 -35.61
N ASN A 209 -22.97 5.20 -34.66
CA ASN A 209 -22.81 4.72 -33.30
C ASN A 209 -22.86 3.19 -33.26
N ALA A 210 -22.29 2.60 -32.22
CA ALA A 210 -22.23 1.15 -32.10
C ALA A 210 -23.64 0.53 -32.13
N THR A 211 -23.86 -0.38 -33.07
CA THR A 211 -25.06 -1.20 -33.16
C THR A 211 -24.97 -2.45 -32.30
N THR A 212 -23.74 -2.93 -32.09
CA THR A 212 -23.39 -3.95 -31.09
C THR A 212 -22.27 -3.39 -30.25
N VAL A 213 -22.41 -3.38 -28.94
CA VAL A 213 -21.46 -2.71 -28.03
C VAL A 213 -20.25 -3.58 -27.66
N GLY A 214 -20.32 -4.90 -27.89
CA GLY A 214 -19.25 -5.83 -27.54
C GLY A 214 -18.96 -5.89 -26.04
N ALA A 215 -17.72 -6.20 -25.72
CA ALA A 215 -17.19 -6.21 -24.35
C ALA A 215 -15.82 -5.56 -24.31
N TYR A 216 -15.38 -5.13 -23.13
CA TYR A 216 -14.02 -4.69 -22.93
C TYR A 216 -13.36 -5.42 -21.75
N THR A 217 -12.05 -5.57 -21.84
CA THR A 217 -11.20 -6.07 -20.74
C THR A 217 -10.22 -4.98 -20.33
N ILE A 218 -9.88 -4.95 -19.05
CA ILE A 218 -8.95 -3.96 -18.51
C ILE A 218 -7.58 -4.60 -18.40
N ASN A 219 -6.56 -3.93 -18.91
CA ASN A 219 -5.18 -4.31 -18.70
C ASN A 219 -4.59 -3.48 -17.54
N TYR A 220 -4.48 -4.08 -16.37
CA TYR A 220 -3.87 -3.46 -15.19
C TYR A 220 -2.34 -3.68 -15.11
N ALA A 221 -1.70 -4.22 -16.14
CA ALA A 221 -0.27 -4.47 -16.09
C ALA A 221 0.54 -3.17 -15.98
N ILE A 222 1.55 -3.19 -15.12
CA ILE A 222 2.69 -2.28 -15.21
C ILE A 222 3.60 -2.87 -16.27
N THR A 223 3.95 -2.09 -17.30
CA THR A 223 4.86 -2.52 -18.37
C THR A 223 6.20 -1.82 -18.24
N GLY A 224 7.26 -2.44 -18.76
CA GLY A 224 8.64 -1.95 -18.65
C GLY A 224 9.42 -2.62 -17.50
N VAL A 225 8.75 -3.12 -16.47
CA VAL A 225 9.34 -3.84 -15.35
C VAL A 225 8.42 -5.00 -14.94
N ASP A 226 9.00 -6.07 -14.42
CA ASP A 226 8.23 -7.16 -13.78
C ASP A 226 7.74 -6.67 -12.40
N SER A 227 6.43 -6.60 -12.21
CA SER A 227 5.84 -6.11 -10.98
C SER A 227 6.16 -6.99 -9.75
N SER A 228 6.57 -8.24 -9.95
CA SER A 228 7.00 -9.14 -8.88
C SER A 228 8.39 -8.81 -8.33
N THR A 229 9.16 -7.99 -9.02
CA THR A 229 10.49 -7.54 -8.55
C THR A 229 10.43 -6.26 -7.71
N LEU A 230 9.25 -5.65 -7.59
CA LEU A 230 9.07 -4.38 -6.88
C LEU A 230 8.99 -4.61 -5.36
N VAL A 231 9.94 -4.03 -4.62
CA VAL A 231 10.09 -4.23 -3.16
C VAL A 231 9.56 -3.10 -2.32
N ASN A 232 9.45 -1.90 -2.88
CA ASN A 232 8.97 -0.72 -2.17
C ASN A 232 8.09 0.10 -3.12
N VAL A 233 7.04 0.71 -2.58
CA VAL A 233 6.16 1.64 -3.29
C VAL A 233 5.92 2.87 -2.43
N ASN A 234 5.98 4.05 -3.04
CA ASN A 234 5.66 5.31 -2.40
C ASN A 234 4.98 6.27 -3.37
N LEU A 235 4.27 7.25 -2.81
CA LEU A 235 3.60 8.30 -3.56
C LEU A 235 4.40 9.60 -3.44
N PHE A 236 4.71 10.23 -4.58
CA PHE A 236 5.33 11.55 -4.61
C PHE A 236 4.74 12.37 -5.76
N LYS A 237 4.23 13.57 -5.47
CA LYS A 237 3.59 14.47 -6.44
C LYS A 237 2.55 13.76 -7.32
N ASN A 238 1.60 13.05 -6.68
CA ASN A 238 0.52 12.27 -7.32
C ASN A 238 1.00 11.20 -8.30
N ARG A 239 2.23 10.70 -8.12
CA ARG A 239 2.83 9.67 -8.96
C ARG A 239 3.37 8.54 -8.09
N LEU A 240 3.11 7.30 -8.49
CA LEU A 240 3.66 6.12 -7.84
C LEU A 240 5.11 5.89 -8.28
N TYR A 241 5.95 5.63 -7.30
CA TYR A 241 7.35 5.26 -7.45
C TYR A 241 7.57 3.88 -6.84
N PHE A 242 8.34 3.05 -7.53
CA PHE A 242 8.61 1.67 -7.14
C PHE A 242 10.12 1.42 -7.16
N VAL A 243 10.65 0.80 -6.13
CA VAL A 243 12.04 0.34 -6.11
C VAL A 243 12.10 -1.09 -6.61
N GLU A 244 12.97 -1.35 -7.59
CA GLU A 244 13.22 -2.67 -8.13
C GLU A 244 14.29 -3.39 -7.30
N LYS A 245 14.00 -4.63 -6.91
CA LYS A 245 14.84 -5.48 -6.06
C LYS A 245 16.24 -5.66 -6.64
N ASN A 246 17.26 -5.48 -5.79
CA ASN A 246 18.66 -5.71 -6.11
C ASN A 246 19.18 -4.87 -7.29
N THR A 247 18.59 -3.72 -7.55
CA THR A 247 19.02 -2.79 -8.60
C THR A 247 19.16 -1.38 -8.04
N MET A 248 19.78 -0.49 -8.82
CA MET A 248 19.80 0.95 -8.57
C MET A 248 18.65 1.67 -9.29
N LYS A 249 17.62 0.94 -9.68
CA LYS A 249 16.48 1.50 -10.45
C LYS A 249 15.29 1.75 -9.55
N CYS A 250 14.73 2.93 -9.73
CA CYS A 250 13.40 3.29 -9.28
C CYS A 250 12.52 3.49 -10.52
N TRP A 251 11.35 2.88 -10.54
CA TRP A 251 10.39 2.99 -11.61
C TRP A 251 9.26 3.92 -11.21
N TYR A 252 8.73 4.71 -12.13
CA TYR A 252 7.58 5.55 -11.86
C TYR A 252 6.51 5.44 -12.94
N LEU A 253 5.26 5.55 -12.52
CA LEU A 253 4.11 5.63 -13.43
C LEU A 253 3.79 7.08 -13.81
N PRO A 254 3.00 7.32 -14.85
CA PRO A 254 2.41 8.63 -15.11
C PRO A 254 1.65 9.16 -13.88
N VAL A 255 1.45 10.49 -13.84
CA VAL A 255 0.68 11.14 -12.76
C VAL A 255 -0.72 10.50 -12.67
N GLU A 256 -1.20 10.26 -11.43
CA GLU A 256 -2.54 9.71 -11.15
C GLU A 256 -2.83 8.37 -11.82
N SER A 257 -1.78 7.58 -12.15
CA SER A 257 -1.90 6.25 -12.72
C SER A 257 -1.50 5.17 -11.74
N ILE A 258 -2.23 4.03 -11.76
CA ILE A 258 -1.92 2.83 -10.97
C ILE A 258 -1.39 1.67 -11.82
N SER A 259 -1.36 1.83 -13.15
CA SER A 259 -0.90 0.84 -14.13
C SER A 259 -0.40 1.52 -15.40
N GLY A 260 0.07 0.74 -16.38
CA GLY A 260 0.56 1.23 -17.66
C GLY A 260 2.08 1.23 -17.76
N ALA A 261 2.63 2.02 -18.68
CA ALA A 261 4.06 2.06 -18.94
C ALA A 261 4.82 2.76 -17.81
N ALA A 262 5.70 2.03 -17.14
CA ALA A 262 6.62 2.58 -16.15
C ALA A 262 7.89 3.09 -16.83
N SER A 263 8.41 4.20 -16.32
CA SER A 263 9.68 4.80 -16.75
C SER A 263 10.74 4.60 -15.66
N PRO A 264 11.99 4.22 -16.03
CA PRO A 264 13.05 4.02 -15.05
C PRO A 264 13.75 5.33 -14.68
N LEU A 265 14.11 5.46 -13.39
CA LEU A 265 15.17 6.31 -12.89
C LEU A 265 16.33 5.41 -12.47
N ASP A 266 17.42 5.43 -13.22
CA ASP A 266 18.59 4.60 -12.95
C ASP A 266 19.67 5.42 -12.24
N PHE A 267 19.91 5.11 -10.97
CA PHE A 267 20.93 5.75 -10.14
C PHE A 267 22.30 5.07 -10.23
N GLY A 268 22.45 4.01 -11.02
CA GLY A 268 23.70 3.27 -11.17
C GLY A 268 24.88 4.11 -11.67
N SER A 269 24.58 5.13 -12.47
CA SER A 269 25.60 6.07 -12.96
C SER A 269 25.99 7.16 -11.96
N VAL A 270 25.17 7.41 -10.95
CA VAL A 270 25.35 8.47 -9.94
C VAL A 270 25.90 7.92 -8.63
N ALA A 271 25.49 6.73 -8.24
CA ALA A 271 25.89 6.06 -7.00
C ALA A 271 27.28 5.41 -7.16
N LYS A 272 28.31 6.17 -6.82
CA LYS A 272 29.73 5.74 -6.99
C LYS A 272 30.15 4.59 -6.07
N SER A 273 29.45 4.37 -4.96
CA SER A 273 29.78 3.31 -4.00
C SER A 273 29.19 1.95 -4.34
N GLY A 274 28.39 1.87 -5.40
CA GLY A 274 27.67 0.64 -5.77
C GLY A 274 26.47 0.37 -4.85
N GLY A 275 26.08 -0.91 -4.75
CA GLY A 275 24.94 -1.33 -3.96
C GLY A 275 23.64 -1.36 -4.74
N TYR A 276 22.51 -1.31 -4.03
CA TYR A 276 21.18 -1.26 -4.60
C TYR A 276 20.22 -0.42 -3.76
N LEU A 277 19.14 0.04 -4.37
CA LEU A 277 18.09 0.79 -3.68
C LEU A 277 17.34 -0.14 -2.71
N GLN A 278 17.09 0.35 -1.50
CA GLN A 278 16.29 -0.34 -0.48
C GLN A 278 14.87 0.23 -0.43
N ALA A 279 14.76 1.55 -0.43
CA ALA A 279 13.50 2.23 -0.28
C ALA A 279 13.54 3.63 -0.92
N MET A 280 12.36 4.16 -1.19
CA MET A 280 12.13 5.56 -1.51
C MET A 280 11.15 6.13 -0.47
N GLY A 281 11.45 7.32 0.01
CA GLY A 281 10.61 8.09 0.92
C GLY A 281 10.39 9.52 0.43
N THR A 282 9.55 10.26 1.14
CA THR A 282 9.34 11.69 0.90
C THR A 282 9.82 12.48 2.10
N TRP A 283 10.40 13.64 1.83
CA TRP A 283 10.86 14.57 2.85
C TRP A 283 10.42 15.98 2.48
N THR A 284 9.68 16.61 3.36
CA THR A 284 9.24 18.00 3.20
C THR A 284 10.05 18.90 4.13
N ILE A 285 10.65 19.96 3.59
CA ILE A 285 11.37 20.97 4.36
C ILE A 285 10.66 22.30 4.16
N ASP A 286 10.27 22.92 5.26
CA ASP A 286 9.83 24.33 5.29
C ASP A 286 10.99 25.17 5.84
N ALA A 287 11.68 25.87 4.96
CA ALA A 287 12.82 26.72 5.31
C ALA A 287 12.44 28.21 5.45
N GLY A 288 11.14 28.51 5.55
CA GLY A 288 10.64 29.88 5.68
C GLY A 288 10.60 30.70 4.37
N GLN A 289 10.99 30.10 3.25
CA GLN A 289 10.90 30.69 1.90
C GLN A 289 10.03 29.88 0.94
N GLY A 290 9.26 28.94 1.47
CA GLY A 290 8.43 27.99 0.73
C GLY A 290 8.64 26.56 1.22
N VAL A 291 7.74 25.67 0.81
CA VAL A 291 7.80 24.24 1.13
C VAL A 291 8.49 23.51 -0.02
N ASP A 292 9.63 22.89 0.26
CA ASP A 292 10.33 22.04 -0.69
C ASP A 292 10.06 20.56 -0.38
N ASP A 293 9.52 19.85 -1.38
CA ASP A 293 9.29 18.42 -1.29
C ASP A 293 10.38 17.64 -2.03
N TYR A 294 11.03 16.75 -1.32
CA TYR A 294 12.09 15.89 -1.85
C TYR A 294 11.66 14.44 -1.90
N ALA A 295 12.06 13.75 -2.98
CA ALA A 295 12.09 12.32 -3.04
C ALA A 295 13.45 11.84 -2.50
N VAL A 296 13.45 11.05 -1.45
CA VAL A 296 14.65 10.54 -0.78
C VAL A 296 14.82 9.07 -1.12
N PHE A 297 15.99 8.70 -1.63
CA PHE A 297 16.32 7.33 -1.98
C PHE A 297 17.36 6.78 -1.00
N VAL A 298 17.10 5.60 -0.47
CA VAL A 298 17.97 4.92 0.49
C VAL A 298 18.60 3.71 -0.19
N THR A 299 19.93 3.60 -0.06
CA THR A 299 20.71 2.47 -0.57
C THR A 299 21.19 1.60 0.59
N ASN A 300 21.69 0.41 0.28
CA ASN A 300 22.29 -0.49 1.25
C ASN A 300 23.79 -0.22 1.51
N MET A 301 24.35 0.82 0.92
CA MET A 301 25.76 1.23 1.04
C MET A 301 25.84 2.67 1.51
#